data_d1c9cc23b3814b7cd9fd67c42e082e87
#
_entry.id   d1c9cc23b3814b7cd9fd67c42e082e87
#
_cell.length_a   1.000
_cell.length_b   1.000
_cell.length_c   1.000
_cell.angle_alpha   90.00
_cell.angle_beta   90.00
_cell.angle_gamma   90.00
#
_symmetry.space_group_name_H-M   'P 1'
#
loop_
_entity.id
_entity.type
_entity.pdbx_description
1 polymer ?
#
loop_
_entity_poly.entity_id
_entity_poly.type
_entity_poly.pdbx_seq_one_letter_code
_entity_poly.pdbx_strand_id
1 'polypeptide(L)'
;MFTFEHLVIMEPSNVSSEMMETLKKTAKQITAYDTVPKGDTEILKRIQDADGILMSYTSSISREVLENCPKLHYIGLCCSLYSPESANVDMQAAKELGITVTGVREYGENGVVEFVLYEIIGLFHGYGKHIFESYAKEMTGVKMGIIGLGDTGRKIAHALQALGADVCYYSRTRKPEQEARGIQYLPLHELLMEAEVVCTCLNKNVVLLGAEEFAALGEHKLLINTGLSPSYEISAVREWLKRPNTYLSCDSDLALGDLTLLDFDNVYFKNKASGGTTQALERLQEKVLENLFHYLEGQGGAEA
;
A
#
# COMPACT_ATOMS: atom_id res chain seq x y z
N MET A 1 -18.12 29.03 -6.65
CA MET A 1 -17.41 27.85 -6.16
C MET A 1 -17.53 27.88 -4.64
N PHE A 2 -18.06 26.83 -4.05
CA PHE A 2 -18.07 26.70 -2.59
C PHE A 2 -16.63 26.70 -2.09
N THR A 3 -16.40 27.30 -0.91
CA THR A 3 -15.10 27.27 -0.22
C THR A 3 -15.35 26.82 1.21
N PHE A 4 -14.40 26.11 1.80
CA PHE A 4 -14.45 25.78 3.22
C PHE A 4 -14.37 27.07 4.05
N GLU A 5 -15.12 27.11 5.13
CA GLU A 5 -14.92 28.14 6.15
C GLU A 5 -13.60 27.88 6.89
N HIS A 6 -13.38 26.61 7.28
CA HIS A 6 -12.15 26.18 7.96
C HIS A 6 -11.72 24.78 7.51
N LEU A 7 -10.62 24.70 6.76
CA LEU A 7 -9.97 23.44 6.37
C LEU A 7 -8.84 23.11 7.34
N VAL A 8 -8.85 21.90 7.90
CA VAL A 8 -7.79 21.44 8.80
C VAL A 8 -6.97 20.32 8.15
N ILE A 9 -5.66 20.51 8.05
CA ILE A 9 -4.70 19.43 7.77
C ILE A 9 -4.32 18.82 9.11
N MET A 10 -4.93 17.68 9.43
CA MET A 10 -5.01 17.15 10.78
C MET A 10 -3.69 16.57 11.30
N GLU A 11 -2.79 16.17 10.36
CA GLU A 11 -1.52 15.51 10.63
C GLU A 11 -0.58 15.67 9.43
N PRO A 12 0.70 15.22 9.49
CA PRO A 12 1.58 15.18 8.32
C PRO A 12 0.95 14.38 7.17
N SER A 13 0.44 15.07 6.16
CA SER A 13 -0.35 14.50 5.06
C SER A 13 0.30 14.68 3.69
N ASN A 14 1.62 14.87 3.65
CA ASN A 14 2.40 15.08 2.44
C ASN A 14 1.94 16.28 1.59
N VAL A 15 1.43 17.32 2.23
CA VAL A 15 1.04 18.57 1.58
C VAL A 15 2.28 19.41 1.32
N SER A 16 2.63 19.59 0.03
CA SER A 16 3.73 20.45 -0.37
C SER A 16 3.37 21.95 -0.25
N SER A 17 4.38 22.81 -0.36
CA SER A 17 4.16 24.26 -0.40
C SER A 17 3.27 24.68 -1.59
N GLU A 18 3.42 24.02 -2.73
CA GLU A 18 2.61 24.29 -3.93
C GLU A 18 1.15 23.87 -3.73
N MET A 19 0.93 22.67 -3.17
CA MET A 19 -0.41 22.21 -2.80
C MET A 19 -1.03 23.15 -1.77
N MET A 20 -0.27 23.61 -0.77
CA MET A 20 -0.74 24.57 0.24
C MET A 20 -1.21 25.88 -0.39
N GLU A 21 -0.47 26.44 -1.36
CA GLU A 21 -0.88 27.66 -2.08
C GLU A 21 -2.19 27.43 -2.86
N THR A 22 -2.40 26.26 -3.35
CA THR A 22 -3.66 25.87 -4.02
C THR A 22 -4.80 25.74 -3.00
N LEU A 23 -4.57 25.09 -1.87
CA LEU A 23 -5.56 24.94 -0.80
C LEU A 23 -6.01 26.27 -0.21
N LYS A 24 -5.11 27.28 -0.11
CA LYS A 24 -5.46 28.64 0.33
C LYS A 24 -6.54 29.32 -0.54
N LYS A 25 -6.75 28.85 -1.75
CA LYS A 25 -7.82 29.35 -2.63
C LYS A 25 -9.15 28.64 -2.40
N THR A 26 -9.17 27.55 -1.65
CA THR A 26 -10.36 26.70 -1.40
C THR A 26 -10.93 26.83 0.01
N ALA A 27 -10.26 27.57 0.89
CA ALA A 27 -10.71 27.77 2.27
C ALA A 27 -10.43 29.19 2.76
N LYS A 28 -11.31 29.72 3.62
CA LYS A 28 -11.10 31.02 4.26
C LYS A 28 -10.03 30.97 5.36
N GLN A 29 -9.98 29.84 6.06
CA GLN A 29 -8.99 29.56 7.08
C GLN A 29 -8.41 28.16 6.86
N ILE A 30 -7.08 28.01 7.04
CA ILE A 30 -6.41 26.72 7.06
C ILE A 30 -5.60 26.61 8.34
N THR A 31 -5.77 25.49 9.03
CA THR A 31 -4.92 25.09 10.15
C THR A 31 -4.19 23.80 9.78
N ALA A 32 -2.88 23.74 9.94
CA ALA A 32 -2.08 22.56 9.63
C ALA A 32 -1.28 22.11 10.86
N TYR A 33 -1.29 20.81 11.11
CA TYR A 33 -0.52 20.18 12.17
C TYR A 33 0.60 19.34 11.57
N ASP A 34 1.75 19.39 12.21
CA ASP A 34 2.98 18.68 11.82
C ASP A 34 3.26 17.42 12.65
N THR A 35 2.30 17.05 13.52
CA THR A 35 2.39 15.88 14.39
C THR A 35 1.15 15.01 14.26
N VAL A 36 1.29 13.71 14.54
CA VAL A 36 0.16 12.77 14.59
C VAL A 36 -0.58 12.95 15.91
N PRO A 37 -1.93 13.08 15.91
CA PRO A 37 -2.71 13.24 17.12
C PRO A 37 -2.73 11.98 17.98
N LYS A 38 -2.75 12.16 19.30
CA LYS A 38 -2.75 11.06 20.28
C LYS A 38 -4.19 10.73 20.73
N GLY A 39 -4.92 10.02 19.86
CA GLY A 39 -6.28 9.55 20.16
C GLY A 39 -7.39 10.60 19.95
N ASP A 40 -8.63 10.18 20.18
CA ASP A 40 -9.84 10.91 19.81
C ASP A 40 -9.96 12.30 20.44
N THR A 41 -9.53 12.46 21.69
CA THR A 41 -9.56 13.77 22.38
C THR A 41 -8.71 14.81 21.65
N GLU A 42 -7.53 14.44 21.15
CA GLU A 42 -6.67 15.36 20.41
C GLU A 42 -7.21 15.59 18.99
N ILE A 43 -7.76 14.56 18.36
CA ILE A 43 -8.43 14.65 17.06
C ILE A 43 -9.58 15.66 17.13
N LEU A 44 -10.47 15.53 18.09
CA LEU A 44 -11.58 16.46 18.32
C LEU A 44 -11.08 17.90 18.55
N LYS A 45 -10.02 18.06 19.34
CA LYS A 45 -9.41 19.37 19.58
C LYS A 45 -8.82 20.00 18.30
N ARG A 46 -8.32 19.20 17.36
CA ARG A 46 -7.78 19.68 16.09
C ARG A 46 -8.88 20.01 15.09
N ILE A 47 -9.92 19.20 15.01
CA ILE A 47 -11.05 19.43 14.10
C ILE A 47 -11.84 20.68 14.52
N GLN A 48 -12.17 20.83 15.81
CA GLN A 48 -12.94 21.95 16.36
C GLN A 48 -14.20 22.26 15.54
N ASP A 49 -14.17 23.39 14.81
CA ASP A 49 -15.27 23.88 13.99
C ASP A 49 -14.99 23.77 12.49
N ALA A 50 -14.02 22.95 12.11
CA ALA A 50 -13.70 22.71 10.70
C ALA A 50 -14.89 22.10 9.97
N ASP A 51 -15.09 22.53 8.72
CA ASP A 51 -16.07 21.97 7.80
C ASP A 51 -15.44 21.03 6.78
N GLY A 52 -14.10 21.03 6.68
CA GLY A 52 -13.30 20.07 5.91
C GLY A 52 -11.99 19.68 6.61
N ILE A 53 -11.57 18.43 6.43
CA ILE A 53 -10.25 17.98 6.90
C ILE A 53 -9.51 17.22 5.81
N LEU A 54 -8.17 17.33 5.85
CA LEU A 54 -7.24 16.44 5.15
C LEU A 54 -6.45 15.64 6.17
N MET A 55 -6.34 14.33 5.96
CA MET A 55 -5.59 13.44 6.84
C MET A 55 -4.89 12.33 6.08
N SER A 56 -3.90 11.71 6.68
CA SER A 56 -3.18 10.55 6.13
C SER A 56 -3.70 9.24 6.75
N TYR A 57 -2.91 8.18 6.65
CA TYR A 57 -3.23 6.84 7.20
C TYR A 57 -2.76 6.64 8.64
N THR A 58 -2.12 7.65 9.24
CA THR A 58 -1.49 7.55 10.56
C THR A 58 -2.48 7.71 11.72
N SER A 59 -3.63 8.31 11.46
CA SER A 59 -4.72 8.44 12.43
C SER A 59 -5.98 7.71 11.95
N SER A 60 -6.90 7.45 12.88
CA SER A 60 -8.23 6.89 12.58
C SER A 60 -9.33 7.77 13.18
N ILE A 61 -10.43 7.91 12.47
CA ILE A 61 -11.60 8.67 12.93
C ILE A 61 -12.73 7.70 13.23
N SER A 62 -13.09 7.63 14.51
CA SER A 62 -14.20 6.81 15.00
C SER A 62 -15.56 7.48 14.80
N ARG A 63 -16.64 6.70 14.93
CA ARG A 63 -18.02 7.23 14.98
C ARG A 63 -18.17 8.34 16.03
N GLU A 64 -17.64 8.13 17.23
CA GLU A 64 -17.71 9.08 18.32
C GLU A 64 -17.11 10.45 17.94
N VAL A 65 -15.97 10.44 17.24
CA VAL A 65 -15.36 11.69 16.74
C VAL A 65 -16.27 12.37 15.73
N LEU A 66 -16.82 11.62 14.75
CA LEU A 66 -17.69 12.20 13.72
C LEU A 66 -18.96 12.82 14.31
N GLU A 67 -19.61 12.14 15.26
CA GLU A 67 -20.82 12.63 15.94
C GLU A 67 -20.58 13.91 16.75
N ASN A 68 -19.35 14.14 17.21
CA ASN A 68 -18.95 15.34 17.92
C ASN A 68 -18.43 16.48 17.03
N CYS A 69 -18.45 16.30 15.69
CA CYS A 69 -18.01 17.30 14.71
C CYS A 69 -19.16 17.75 13.78
N PRO A 70 -20.21 18.44 14.29
CA PRO A 70 -21.44 18.69 13.53
C PRO A 70 -21.27 19.62 12.31
N LYS A 71 -20.15 20.31 12.18
CA LYS A 71 -19.85 21.18 11.04
C LYS A 71 -19.06 20.45 9.95
N LEU A 72 -18.51 19.26 10.24
CA LEU A 72 -17.67 18.53 9.31
C LEU A 72 -18.52 17.93 8.19
N HIS A 73 -18.19 18.26 6.94
CA HIS A 73 -18.88 17.77 5.75
C HIS A 73 -17.95 17.05 4.75
N TYR A 74 -16.63 17.22 4.90
CA TYR A 74 -15.65 16.65 3.98
C TYR A 74 -14.43 16.08 4.71
N ILE A 75 -14.02 14.88 4.30
CA ILE A 75 -12.78 14.24 4.72
C ILE A 75 -12.02 13.81 3.47
N GLY A 76 -10.87 14.44 3.21
CA GLY A 76 -9.95 14.06 2.16
C GLY A 76 -8.81 13.19 2.71
N LEU A 77 -8.77 11.92 2.32
CA LEU A 77 -7.69 11.02 2.69
C LEU A 77 -6.50 11.22 1.75
N CYS A 78 -5.38 11.72 2.26
CA CYS A 78 -4.11 11.82 1.57
C CYS A 78 -3.38 10.45 1.59
N CYS A 79 -4.12 9.40 1.30
CA CYS A 79 -3.65 8.01 1.25
C CYS A 79 -4.60 7.14 0.43
N SER A 80 -4.23 5.87 0.26
CA SER A 80 -5.04 4.90 -0.49
C SER A 80 -6.38 4.60 0.20
N LEU A 81 -7.46 4.60 -0.59
CA LEU A 81 -8.77 4.11 -0.20
C LEU A 81 -9.25 3.11 -1.26
N TYR A 82 -9.19 1.82 -0.95
CA TYR A 82 -9.58 0.75 -1.88
C TYR A 82 -11.00 0.24 -1.65
N SER A 83 -11.45 0.24 -0.41
CA SER A 83 -12.81 -0.14 0.00
C SER A 83 -13.16 0.51 1.33
N PRO A 84 -14.46 0.56 1.72
CA PRO A 84 -14.88 1.08 3.02
C PRO A 84 -14.16 0.42 4.20
N GLU A 85 -13.88 -0.88 4.12
CA GLU A 85 -13.20 -1.65 5.18
C GLU A 85 -11.71 -1.33 5.28
N SER A 86 -11.12 -0.77 4.23
CA SER A 86 -9.71 -0.33 4.23
C SER A 86 -9.52 1.10 4.72
N ALA A 87 -10.61 1.82 4.94
CA ALA A 87 -10.57 3.21 5.42
C ALA A 87 -10.13 3.30 6.88
N ASN A 88 -9.46 4.36 7.21
CA ASN A 88 -9.15 4.76 8.59
C ASN A 88 -10.19 5.79 9.14
N VAL A 89 -11.37 5.80 8.55
CA VAL A 89 -12.55 6.56 8.95
C VAL A 89 -13.73 5.58 9.05
N ASP A 90 -14.61 5.74 10.03
CA ASP A 90 -15.87 5.00 10.07
C ASP A 90 -16.75 5.46 8.89
N MET A 91 -16.65 4.74 7.78
CA MET A 91 -17.35 5.05 6.53
C MET A 91 -18.87 4.97 6.67
N GLN A 92 -19.37 4.07 7.54
CA GLN A 92 -20.79 3.93 7.78
C GLN A 92 -21.32 5.16 8.55
N ALA A 93 -20.64 5.57 9.61
CA ALA A 93 -20.98 6.78 10.37
C ALA A 93 -20.89 8.04 9.51
N ALA A 94 -19.82 8.18 8.71
CA ALA A 94 -19.66 9.30 7.79
C ALA A 94 -20.85 9.43 6.83
N LYS A 95 -21.27 8.31 6.22
CA LYS A 95 -22.45 8.26 5.34
C LYS A 95 -23.75 8.66 6.05
N GLU A 96 -23.99 8.15 7.25
CA GLU A 96 -25.18 8.45 8.06
C GLU A 96 -25.24 9.94 8.46
N LEU A 97 -24.09 10.56 8.69
CA LEU A 97 -23.94 11.96 9.05
C LEU A 97 -23.85 12.91 7.83
N GLY A 98 -23.89 12.37 6.62
CA GLY A 98 -23.78 13.17 5.39
C GLY A 98 -22.39 13.74 5.12
N ILE A 99 -21.34 13.11 5.67
CA ILE A 99 -19.95 13.51 5.49
C ILE A 99 -19.40 12.78 4.26
N THR A 100 -18.91 13.55 3.29
CA THR A 100 -18.23 13.01 2.11
C THR A 100 -16.80 12.61 2.46
N VAL A 101 -16.44 11.36 2.21
CA VAL A 101 -15.07 10.85 2.39
C VAL A 101 -14.50 10.49 1.03
N THR A 102 -13.34 11.05 0.68
CA THR A 102 -12.62 10.74 -0.55
C THR A 102 -11.24 10.19 -0.25
N GLY A 103 -10.71 9.37 -1.13
CA GLY A 103 -9.34 8.85 -1.03
C GLY A 103 -8.73 8.67 -2.40
N VAL A 104 -7.49 8.21 -2.44
CA VAL A 104 -6.70 8.14 -3.66
C VAL A 104 -6.38 6.70 -4.02
N ARG A 105 -6.25 6.41 -5.31
CA ARG A 105 -5.75 5.12 -5.84
C ARG A 105 -4.69 5.38 -6.91
N GLU A 106 -3.87 4.38 -7.17
CA GLU A 106 -2.91 4.38 -8.28
C GLU A 106 -1.95 5.58 -8.29
N TYR A 107 -1.18 5.74 -7.22
CA TYR A 107 -0.18 6.82 -7.15
C TYR A 107 1.24 6.33 -6.83
N GLY A 108 1.41 5.23 -6.06
CA GLY A 108 2.70 4.77 -5.54
C GLY A 108 3.26 3.50 -6.18
N GLU A 109 2.50 2.82 -7.05
CA GLU A 109 2.81 1.47 -7.51
C GLU A 109 4.11 1.37 -8.33
N ASN A 110 4.50 2.43 -9.07
CA ASN A 110 5.69 2.39 -9.90
C ASN A 110 6.97 2.20 -9.08
N GLY A 111 7.10 2.92 -7.96
CA GLY A 111 8.22 2.73 -7.03
C GLY A 111 8.27 1.32 -6.44
N VAL A 112 7.10 0.72 -6.18
CA VAL A 112 7.02 -0.68 -5.74
C VAL A 112 7.53 -1.64 -6.80
N VAL A 113 7.16 -1.43 -8.07
CA VAL A 113 7.68 -2.23 -9.20
C VAL A 113 9.20 -2.14 -9.28
N GLU A 114 9.75 -0.94 -9.20
CA GLU A 114 11.20 -0.70 -9.24
C GLU A 114 11.92 -1.38 -8.08
N PHE A 115 11.36 -1.33 -6.87
CA PHE A 115 11.89 -2.04 -5.70
C PHE A 115 11.92 -3.56 -5.93
N VAL A 116 10.82 -4.14 -6.40
CA VAL A 116 10.72 -5.59 -6.67
C VAL A 116 11.77 -6.02 -7.69
N LEU A 117 11.90 -5.28 -8.79
CA LEU A 117 12.93 -5.55 -9.82
C LEU A 117 14.34 -5.43 -9.25
N TYR A 118 14.61 -4.40 -8.45
CA TYR A 118 15.91 -4.21 -7.80
C TYR A 118 16.28 -5.40 -6.90
N GLU A 119 15.37 -5.87 -6.06
CA GLU A 119 15.63 -6.99 -5.15
C GLU A 119 15.85 -8.30 -5.91
N ILE A 120 15.06 -8.58 -6.95
CA ILE A 120 15.23 -9.78 -7.78
C ILE A 120 16.58 -9.73 -8.51
N ILE A 121 16.89 -8.63 -9.21
CA ILE A 121 18.14 -8.46 -9.95
C ILE A 121 19.33 -8.54 -8.98
N GLY A 122 19.23 -7.87 -7.84
CA GLY A 122 20.28 -7.86 -6.82
C GLY A 122 20.65 -9.26 -6.34
N LEU A 123 19.64 -10.08 -6.04
CA LEU A 123 19.84 -11.44 -5.56
C LEU A 123 20.25 -12.40 -6.67
N PHE A 124 19.62 -12.31 -7.85
CA PHE A 124 19.90 -13.20 -8.98
C PHE A 124 21.31 -13.02 -9.53
N HIS A 125 21.81 -11.79 -9.57
CA HIS A 125 23.16 -11.49 -10.08
C HIS A 125 24.23 -11.43 -8.98
N GLY A 126 23.86 -11.55 -7.71
CA GLY A 126 24.79 -11.44 -6.61
C GLY A 126 25.39 -10.05 -6.45
N TYR A 127 24.64 -8.97 -6.78
CA TYR A 127 25.09 -7.59 -6.60
C TYR A 127 25.04 -7.11 -5.13
N GLY A 128 24.52 -7.96 -4.24
CA GLY A 128 24.40 -7.73 -2.82
C GLY A 128 25.18 -8.73 -1.99
N LYS A 129 24.63 -9.05 -0.81
CA LYS A 129 25.24 -9.95 0.17
C LYS A 129 25.19 -11.43 -0.24
N HIS A 130 24.15 -11.83 -0.95
CA HIS A 130 23.92 -13.21 -1.38
C HIS A 130 23.74 -13.27 -2.88
N ILE A 131 23.85 -14.48 -3.40
CA ILE A 131 23.50 -14.84 -4.76
C ILE A 131 22.54 -16.03 -4.70
N PHE A 132 21.52 -16.02 -5.55
CA PHE A 132 20.45 -17.03 -5.54
C PHE A 132 20.93 -18.43 -5.91
N GLU A 133 21.85 -18.51 -6.89
CA GLU A 133 22.50 -19.74 -7.36
C GLU A 133 24.02 -19.57 -7.45
N SER A 134 24.74 -20.61 -7.80
CA SER A 134 26.22 -20.56 -7.94
C SER A 134 26.71 -19.57 -8.99
N TYR A 135 25.88 -19.25 -9.99
CA TYR A 135 26.14 -18.28 -11.05
C TYR A 135 25.01 -17.27 -11.13
N ALA A 136 25.30 -16.12 -11.73
CA ALA A 136 24.27 -15.12 -12.02
C ALA A 136 23.16 -15.74 -12.87
N LYS A 137 21.91 -15.47 -12.48
CA LYS A 137 20.69 -15.99 -13.09
C LYS A 137 19.93 -14.86 -13.77
N GLU A 138 19.45 -15.10 -14.98
CA GLU A 138 18.52 -14.20 -15.67
C GLU A 138 17.07 -14.46 -15.22
N MET A 139 16.20 -13.50 -15.44
CA MET A 139 14.76 -13.67 -15.18
C MET A 139 14.07 -14.49 -16.27
N THR A 140 14.68 -14.62 -17.45
CA THR A 140 14.10 -15.31 -18.61
C THR A 140 13.72 -16.75 -18.30
N GLY A 141 12.43 -17.06 -18.43
CA GLY A 141 11.86 -18.40 -18.16
C GLY A 141 11.74 -18.75 -16.68
N VAL A 142 12.10 -17.85 -15.76
CA VAL A 142 11.91 -18.09 -14.32
C VAL A 142 10.45 -17.91 -13.97
N LYS A 143 9.89 -18.89 -13.27
CA LYS A 143 8.50 -18.81 -12.80
C LYS A 143 8.39 -17.87 -11.59
N MET A 144 7.59 -16.83 -11.74
CA MET A 144 7.38 -15.80 -10.72
C MET A 144 5.90 -15.67 -10.38
N GLY A 145 5.58 -15.81 -9.10
CA GLY A 145 4.21 -15.81 -8.57
C GLY A 145 3.81 -14.46 -7.98
N ILE A 146 2.63 -13.98 -8.36
CA ILE A 146 2.03 -12.77 -7.79
C ILE A 146 0.81 -13.17 -6.96
N ILE A 147 0.85 -12.93 -5.66
CA ILE A 147 -0.30 -13.14 -4.77
C ILE A 147 -1.03 -11.81 -4.60
N GLY A 148 -2.20 -11.70 -5.25
CA GLY A 148 -2.97 -10.47 -5.35
C GLY A 148 -2.70 -9.71 -6.66
N LEU A 149 -3.58 -9.89 -7.68
CA LEU A 149 -3.43 -9.24 -8.99
C LEU A 149 -4.33 -7.98 -9.09
N GLY A 150 -4.14 -7.06 -8.12
CA GLY A 150 -4.67 -5.69 -8.14
C GLY A 150 -3.77 -4.76 -8.98
N ASP A 151 -3.84 -3.45 -8.75
CA ASP A 151 -3.07 -2.46 -9.53
C ASP A 151 -1.56 -2.67 -9.42
N THR A 152 -1.05 -2.79 -8.20
CA THR A 152 0.37 -3.08 -7.95
C THR A 152 0.79 -4.42 -8.53
N GLY A 153 0.05 -5.48 -8.23
CA GLY A 153 0.37 -6.83 -8.72
C GLY A 153 0.38 -6.93 -10.24
N ARG A 154 -0.55 -6.26 -10.94
CA ARG A 154 -0.58 -6.20 -12.40
C ARG A 154 0.66 -5.50 -12.99
N LYS A 155 1.06 -4.37 -12.40
CA LYS A 155 2.25 -3.62 -12.85
C LYS A 155 3.53 -4.43 -12.64
N ILE A 156 3.67 -5.12 -11.50
CA ILE A 156 4.79 -6.02 -11.24
C ILE A 156 4.78 -7.17 -12.26
N ALA A 157 3.64 -7.83 -12.45
CA ALA A 157 3.50 -8.94 -13.41
C ALA A 157 3.92 -8.54 -14.83
N HIS A 158 3.45 -7.39 -15.32
CA HIS A 158 3.81 -6.89 -16.66
C HIS A 158 5.31 -6.55 -16.77
N ALA A 159 5.90 -5.94 -15.73
CA ALA A 159 7.32 -5.63 -15.73
C ALA A 159 8.19 -6.91 -15.76
N LEU A 160 7.81 -7.92 -14.98
CA LEU A 160 8.50 -9.21 -14.97
C LEU A 160 8.37 -9.95 -16.32
N GLN A 161 7.16 -9.94 -16.92
CA GLN A 161 6.95 -10.49 -18.28
C GLN A 161 7.82 -9.78 -19.33
N ALA A 162 7.93 -8.44 -19.24
CA ALA A 162 8.76 -7.68 -20.18
C ALA A 162 10.26 -8.06 -20.10
N LEU A 163 10.70 -8.58 -18.94
CA LEU A 163 12.05 -9.12 -18.74
C LEU A 163 12.15 -10.64 -19.02
N GLY A 164 11.10 -11.24 -19.60
CA GLY A 164 11.09 -12.64 -20.03
C GLY A 164 10.73 -13.65 -18.95
N ALA A 165 10.28 -13.25 -17.77
CA ALA A 165 9.81 -14.15 -16.73
C ALA A 165 8.50 -14.87 -17.12
N ASP A 166 8.33 -16.09 -16.62
CA ASP A 166 7.09 -16.87 -16.71
C ASP A 166 6.21 -16.53 -15.50
N VAL A 167 5.24 -15.65 -15.69
CA VAL A 167 4.46 -15.07 -14.58
C VAL A 167 3.16 -15.82 -14.35
N CYS A 168 2.95 -16.25 -13.13
CA CYS A 168 1.68 -16.78 -12.64
C CYS A 168 1.11 -15.93 -11.49
N TYR A 169 -0.17 -16.08 -11.22
CA TYR A 169 -0.82 -15.35 -10.14
C TYR A 169 -1.86 -16.15 -9.39
N TYR A 170 -2.12 -15.75 -8.15
CA TYR A 170 -3.26 -16.12 -7.35
C TYR A 170 -4.03 -14.88 -6.91
N SER A 171 -5.33 -14.91 -6.99
CA SER A 171 -6.23 -13.93 -6.37
C SER A 171 -7.61 -14.54 -6.12
N ARG A 172 -8.39 -13.95 -5.21
CA ARG A 172 -9.77 -14.41 -4.89
C ARG A 172 -10.68 -14.44 -6.10
N THR A 173 -10.46 -13.50 -7.04
CA THR A 173 -11.22 -13.41 -8.29
C THR A 173 -10.25 -13.54 -9.46
N ARG A 174 -10.53 -14.42 -10.38
CA ARG A 174 -9.76 -14.59 -11.62
C ARG A 174 -9.79 -13.32 -12.47
N LYS A 175 -8.72 -13.11 -13.24
CA LYS A 175 -8.52 -11.94 -14.12
C LYS A 175 -8.35 -12.38 -15.57
N PRO A 176 -9.45 -12.75 -16.28
CA PRO A 176 -9.35 -13.33 -17.62
C PRO A 176 -8.61 -12.43 -18.61
N GLU A 177 -8.73 -11.10 -18.44
CA GLU A 177 -8.00 -10.13 -19.26
C GLU A 177 -6.47 -10.22 -19.10
N GLN A 178 -5.98 -10.59 -17.92
CA GLN A 178 -4.56 -10.80 -17.64
C GLN A 178 -4.11 -12.19 -18.10
N GLU A 179 -4.98 -13.18 -17.97
CA GLU A 179 -4.75 -14.52 -18.50
C GLU A 179 -4.63 -14.51 -20.05
N ALA A 180 -5.44 -13.70 -20.73
CA ALA A 180 -5.32 -13.49 -22.18
C ALA A 180 -3.98 -12.84 -22.59
N ARG A 181 -3.28 -12.20 -21.66
CA ARG A 181 -1.92 -11.64 -21.85
C ARG A 181 -0.81 -12.60 -21.45
N GLY A 182 -1.16 -13.86 -21.12
CA GLY A 182 -0.19 -14.88 -20.77
C GLY A 182 0.20 -14.96 -19.29
N ILE A 183 -0.50 -14.24 -18.39
CA ILE A 183 -0.30 -14.37 -16.93
C ILE A 183 -1.17 -15.51 -16.44
N GLN A 184 -0.57 -16.63 -16.06
CA GLN A 184 -1.27 -17.86 -15.72
C GLN A 184 -1.91 -17.77 -14.32
N TYR A 185 -3.21 -18.09 -14.19
CA TYR A 185 -3.81 -18.33 -12.87
C TYR A 185 -3.41 -19.69 -12.33
N LEU A 186 -2.96 -19.72 -11.07
CA LEU A 186 -2.73 -20.95 -10.32
C LEU A 186 -3.44 -20.89 -8.96
N PRO A 187 -3.97 -22.01 -8.44
CA PRO A 187 -4.31 -22.14 -7.02
C PRO A 187 -3.10 -21.79 -6.13
N LEU A 188 -3.36 -21.28 -4.92
CA LEU A 188 -2.30 -20.76 -4.05
C LEU A 188 -1.16 -21.77 -3.83
N HIS A 189 -1.48 -22.99 -3.43
CA HIS A 189 -0.48 -24.02 -3.16
C HIS A 189 0.36 -24.40 -4.41
N GLU A 190 -0.27 -24.45 -5.59
CA GLU A 190 0.44 -24.72 -6.85
C GLU A 190 1.39 -23.58 -7.19
N LEU A 191 0.93 -22.32 -7.05
CA LEU A 191 1.78 -21.15 -7.24
C LEU A 191 3.01 -21.18 -6.31
N LEU A 192 2.81 -21.46 -5.03
CA LEU A 192 3.88 -21.51 -4.04
C LEU A 192 4.92 -22.60 -4.33
N MET A 193 4.46 -23.77 -4.77
CA MET A 193 5.36 -24.86 -5.16
C MET A 193 6.17 -24.54 -6.40
N GLU A 194 5.54 -23.95 -7.42
CA GLU A 194 6.16 -23.76 -8.74
C GLU A 194 7.01 -22.48 -8.83
N ALA A 195 6.58 -21.37 -8.24
CA ALA A 195 7.28 -20.10 -8.37
C ALA A 195 8.59 -20.06 -7.56
N GLU A 196 9.67 -19.56 -8.14
CA GLU A 196 10.95 -19.32 -7.47
C GLU A 196 10.96 -17.97 -6.73
N VAL A 197 10.25 -17.00 -7.27
CA VAL A 197 10.02 -15.69 -6.65
C VAL A 197 8.54 -15.49 -6.42
N VAL A 198 8.15 -15.09 -5.22
CA VAL A 198 6.76 -14.80 -4.86
C VAL A 198 6.66 -13.37 -4.35
N CYS A 199 5.81 -12.57 -5.01
CA CYS A 199 5.50 -11.21 -4.59
C CYS A 199 4.09 -11.15 -4.00
N THR A 200 3.94 -10.66 -2.79
CA THR A 200 2.62 -10.46 -2.16
C THR A 200 2.15 -9.01 -2.33
N CYS A 201 0.97 -8.85 -2.92
CA CYS A 201 0.33 -7.56 -3.22
C CYS A 201 -1.08 -7.56 -2.61
N LEU A 202 -1.16 -7.77 -1.30
CA LEU A 202 -2.40 -7.92 -0.55
C LEU A 202 -2.82 -6.61 0.13
N ASN A 203 -4.10 -6.48 0.43
CA ASN A 203 -4.60 -5.37 1.23
C ASN A 203 -4.03 -5.43 2.65
N LYS A 204 -4.00 -4.28 3.32
CA LYS A 204 -3.56 -4.17 4.72
C LYS A 204 -4.31 -5.17 5.61
N ASN A 205 -3.58 -5.76 6.57
CA ASN A 205 -4.08 -6.73 7.55
C ASN A 205 -4.59 -8.07 6.97
N VAL A 206 -4.25 -8.38 5.73
CA VAL A 206 -4.53 -9.72 5.15
C VAL A 206 -3.31 -10.60 5.34
N VAL A 207 -3.40 -11.55 6.27
CA VAL A 207 -2.42 -12.62 6.48
C VAL A 207 -2.89 -13.86 5.74
N LEU A 208 -2.11 -14.32 4.78
CA LEU A 208 -2.46 -15.47 3.92
C LEU A 208 -1.48 -16.63 4.05
N LEU A 209 -0.21 -16.35 4.39
CA LEU A 209 0.83 -17.36 4.42
C LEU A 209 1.09 -17.81 5.85
N GLY A 210 0.56 -18.98 6.20
CA GLY A 210 0.81 -19.70 7.45
C GLY A 210 1.80 -20.84 7.29
N ALA A 211 1.85 -21.74 8.25
CA ALA A 211 2.80 -22.85 8.28
C ALA A 211 2.62 -23.81 7.06
N GLU A 212 1.38 -24.04 6.63
CA GLU A 212 1.08 -24.90 5.47
C GLU A 212 1.56 -24.27 4.17
N GLU A 213 1.35 -22.96 3.99
CA GLU A 213 1.80 -22.22 2.81
C GLU A 213 3.32 -22.16 2.75
N PHE A 214 4.02 -21.97 3.87
CA PHE A 214 5.47 -22.04 3.91
C PHE A 214 6.01 -23.46 3.71
N ALA A 215 5.26 -24.50 4.07
CA ALA A 215 5.62 -25.87 3.72
C ALA A 215 5.52 -26.09 2.19
N ALA A 216 4.48 -25.57 1.54
CA ALA A 216 4.33 -25.60 0.09
C ALA A 216 5.35 -24.74 -0.66
N LEU A 217 5.69 -23.56 -0.12
CA LEU A 217 6.70 -22.67 -0.69
C LEU A 217 8.09 -23.35 -0.74
N GLY A 218 8.47 -24.09 0.31
CA GLY A 218 9.69 -24.89 0.32
C GLY A 218 10.97 -24.05 0.42
N GLU A 219 12.02 -24.49 -0.30
CA GLU A 219 13.36 -23.94 -0.31
C GLU A 219 13.70 -23.35 -1.69
N HIS A 220 14.85 -22.63 -1.81
CA HIS A 220 15.25 -21.94 -3.04
C HIS A 220 14.17 -20.95 -3.51
N LYS A 221 13.75 -20.06 -2.63
CA LYS A 221 12.69 -19.11 -2.90
C LYS A 221 13.05 -17.72 -2.40
N LEU A 222 12.58 -16.73 -3.15
CA LEU A 222 12.54 -15.32 -2.71
C LEU A 222 11.08 -14.92 -2.47
N LEU A 223 10.75 -14.53 -1.26
CA LEU A 223 9.47 -13.90 -0.91
C LEU A 223 9.65 -12.40 -0.79
N ILE A 224 8.86 -11.61 -1.52
CA ILE A 224 8.88 -10.14 -1.46
C ILE A 224 7.53 -9.65 -0.96
N ASN A 225 7.54 -8.89 0.13
CA ASN A 225 6.36 -8.21 0.65
C ASN A 225 6.58 -6.70 0.72
N THR A 226 5.76 -5.94 0.02
CA THR A 226 5.76 -4.47 -0.02
C THR A 226 4.43 -3.90 0.46
N GLY A 227 3.65 -4.71 1.16
CA GLY A 227 2.34 -4.32 1.71
C GLY A 227 2.46 -3.39 2.93
N LEU A 228 1.33 -2.83 3.34
CA LEU A 228 1.20 -2.02 4.56
C LEU A 228 1.03 -2.90 5.83
N SER A 229 1.27 -4.18 5.72
CA SER A 229 1.31 -5.17 6.81
C SER A 229 1.96 -6.46 6.31
N PRO A 230 2.42 -7.36 7.21
CA PRO A 230 2.85 -8.68 6.83
C PRO A 230 1.71 -9.44 6.14
N SER A 231 2.03 -10.16 5.05
CA SER A 231 1.12 -11.09 4.38
C SER A 231 1.23 -12.51 4.95
N TYR A 232 2.01 -12.68 6.01
CA TYR A 232 2.40 -13.95 6.61
C TYR A 232 2.32 -13.93 8.13
N GLU A 233 2.17 -15.11 8.72
CA GLU A 233 2.34 -15.30 10.16
C GLU A 233 3.82 -15.22 10.53
N ILE A 234 4.15 -14.39 11.53
CA ILE A 234 5.54 -14.14 11.97
C ILE A 234 6.23 -15.43 12.43
N SER A 235 5.53 -16.30 13.16
CA SER A 235 6.05 -17.59 13.58
C SER A 235 6.39 -18.49 12.42
N ALA A 236 5.54 -18.53 11.40
CA ALA A 236 5.71 -19.40 10.23
C ALA A 236 6.88 -18.92 9.32
N VAL A 237 6.97 -17.60 9.04
CA VAL A 237 8.08 -17.07 8.25
C VAL A 237 9.41 -17.24 8.98
N ARG A 238 9.45 -17.10 10.31
CA ARG A 238 10.64 -17.32 11.12
C ARG A 238 11.16 -18.76 10.99
N GLU A 239 10.31 -19.76 11.02
CA GLU A 239 10.71 -21.16 10.82
C GLU A 239 11.15 -21.41 9.37
N TRP A 240 10.50 -20.79 8.41
CA TRP A 240 10.86 -20.91 7.00
C TRP A 240 12.25 -20.30 6.72
N LEU A 241 12.59 -19.16 7.30
CA LEU A 241 13.90 -18.50 7.13
C LEU A 241 15.09 -19.31 7.64
N LYS A 242 14.88 -20.35 8.45
CA LYS A 242 15.92 -21.28 8.89
C LYS A 242 16.30 -22.31 7.81
N ARG A 243 15.48 -22.44 6.76
CA ARG A 243 15.74 -23.37 5.66
C ARG A 243 16.79 -22.81 4.69
N PRO A 244 17.53 -23.67 3.97
CA PRO A 244 18.56 -23.22 3.06
C PRO A 244 17.97 -22.46 1.86
N ASN A 245 18.69 -21.43 1.41
CA ASN A 245 18.36 -20.65 0.21
C ASN A 245 16.93 -20.11 0.21
N THR A 246 16.46 -19.65 1.37
CA THR A 246 15.22 -18.91 1.51
C THR A 246 15.55 -17.44 1.76
N TYR A 247 14.84 -16.54 1.11
CA TYR A 247 15.09 -15.11 1.20
C TYR A 247 13.78 -14.35 1.37
N LEU A 248 13.76 -13.42 2.32
CA LEU A 248 12.65 -12.49 2.51
C LEU A 248 13.12 -11.08 2.20
N SER A 249 12.39 -10.34 1.36
CA SER A 249 12.63 -8.92 1.12
C SER A 249 11.41 -8.10 1.48
N CYS A 250 11.63 -7.03 2.28
CA CYS A 250 10.61 -6.07 2.68
C CYS A 250 11.15 -4.64 2.55
N ASP A 251 10.32 -3.73 2.07
CA ASP A 251 10.69 -2.34 1.89
C ASP A 251 10.61 -1.51 3.18
N SER A 252 9.70 -1.85 4.07
CA SER A 252 9.36 -1.07 5.27
C SER A 252 9.13 -1.97 6.50
N ASP A 253 9.15 -1.37 7.67
CA ASP A 253 8.81 -2.01 8.95
C ASP A 253 7.36 -2.54 8.97
N LEU A 254 6.43 -1.83 8.34
CA LEU A 254 5.06 -2.29 8.19
C LEU A 254 4.98 -3.58 7.37
N ALA A 255 5.73 -3.67 6.28
CA ALA A 255 5.77 -4.87 5.44
C ALA A 255 6.46 -6.04 6.17
N LEU A 256 7.50 -5.77 6.94
CA LEU A 256 8.23 -6.78 7.70
C LEU A 256 7.45 -7.30 8.91
N GLY A 257 6.80 -6.41 9.66
CA GLY A 257 5.91 -6.69 10.79
C GLY A 257 6.59 -7.00 12.11
N ASP A 258 7.78 -7.60 12.11
CA ASP A 258 8.57 -7.89 13.32
C ASP A 258 10.06 -7.64 13.04
N LEU A 259 10.63 -6.63 13.66
CA LEU A 259 12.03 -6.25 13.48
C LEU A 259 13.03 -7.32 13.96
N THR A 260 12.61 -8.27 14.79
CA THR A 260 13.48 -9.41 15.19
C THR A 260 13.74 -10.39 14.04
N LEU A 261 13.03 -10.27 12.91
CA LEU A 261 13.35 -11.00 11.69
C LEU A 261 14.67 -10.53 11.07
N LEU A 262 15.16 -9.35 11.40
CA LEU A 262 16.45 -8.83 10.95
C LEU A 262 17.66 -9.56 11.56
N ASP A 263 17.45 -10.42 12.55
CA ASP A 263 18.46 -11.32 13.08
C ASP A 263 18.84 -12.42 12.07
N PHE A 264 17.99 -12.67 11.05
CA PHE A 264 18.29 -13.60 9.97
C PHE A 264 19.08 -12.92 8.85
N ASP A 265 20.18 -13.58 8.45
CA ASP A 265 21.11 -13.09 7.44
C ASP A 265 20.48 -12.98 6.02
N ASN A 266 19.46 -13.78 5.76
CA ASN A 266 18.72 -13.90 4.51
C ASN A 266 17.46 -12.99 4.46
N VAL A 267 17.35 -12.00 5.35
CA VAL A 267 16.32 -10.96 5.31
C VAL A 267 16.90 -9.67 4.72
N TYR A 268 16.28 -9.18 3.67
CA TYR A 268 16.60 -7.91 3.01
C TYR A 268 15.59 -6.86 3.45
N PHE A 269 16.10 -5.76 3.99
CA PHE A 269 15.26 -4.70 4.53
C PHE A 269 15.85 -3.33 4.22
N LYS A 270 15.06 -2.42 3.68
CA LYS A 270 15.52 -1.08 3.29
C LYS A 270 15.05 0.03 4.22
N ASN A 271 14.04 -0.23 5.05
CA ASN A 271 13.39 0.76 5.91
C ASN A 271 12.93 2.01 5.16
N LYS A 272 12.38 1.80 3.96
CA LYS A 272 11.81 2.84 3.11
C LYS A 272 10.63 2.27 2.35
N ALA A 273 9.44 2.82 2.56
CA ALA A 273 8.28 2.48 1.77
C ALA A 273 8.56 2.76 0.28
N SER A 274 8.59 1.71 -0.52
CA SER A 274 8.96 1.76 -1.94
C SER A 274 8.00 2.62 -2.79
N GLY A 275 6.73 2.72 -2.37
CA GLY A 275 5.74 3.59 -2.99
C GLY A 275 5.92 5.09 -2.71
N GLY A 276 6.87 5.48 -1.84
CA GLY A 276 7.10 6.87 -1.43
C GLY A 276 8.11 7.60 -2.30
N THR A 277 7.88 7.68 -3.61
CA THR A 277 8.74 8.41 -4.54
C THR A 277 8.26 9.86 -4.74
N THR A 278 9.13 10.74 -5.26
CA THR A 278 8.76 12.12 -5.60
C THR A 278 7.53 12.16 -6.51
N GLN A 279 7.55 11.37 -7.58
CA GLN A 279 6.44 11.30 -8.54
C GLN A 279 5.18 10.69 -7.94
N ALA A 280 5.30 9.78 -6.99
CA ALA A 280 4.15 9.24 -6.26
C ALA A 280 3.49 10.33 -5.39
N LEU A 281 4.29 11.15 -4.71
CA LEU A 281 3.79 12.27 -3.91
C LEU A 281 3.12 13.33 -4.78
N GLU A 282 3.69 13.66 -5.94
CA GLU A 282 3.09 14.56 -6.91
C GLU A 282 1.71 14.05 -7.36
N ARG A 283 1.64 12.78 -7.81
CA ARG A 283 0.35 12.15 -8.20
C ARG A 283 -0.66 12.07 -7.05
N LEU A 284 -0.19 11.81 -5.82
CA LEU A 284 -1.05 11.81 -4.64
C LEU A 284 -1.69 13.19 -4.44
N GLN A 285 -0.88 14.24 -4.46
CA GLN A 285 -1.34 15.62 -4.26
C GLN A 285 -2.31 16.08 -5.36
N GLU A 286 -2.00 15.77 -6.62
CA GLU A 286 -2.89 16.05 -7.76
C GLU A 286 -4.26 15.41 -7.55
N LYS A 287 -4.30 14.10 -7.23
CA LYS A 287 -5.56 13.37 -7.02
C LYS A 287 -6.34 13.83 -5.78
N VAL A 288 -5.64 14.22 -4.70
CA VAL A 288 -6.31 14.82 -3.52
C VAL A 288 -6.96 16.15 -3.89
N LEU A 289 -6.25 17.00 -4.65
CA LEU A 289 -6.80 18.28 -5.13
C LEU A 289 -7.98 18.06 -6.09
N GLU A 290 -7.87 17.11 -7.02
CA GLU A 290 -8.98 16.75 -7.92
C GLU A 290 -10.24 16.34 -7.14
N ASN A 291 -10.10 15.47 -6.16
CA ASN A 291 -11.21 15.05 -5.29
C ASN A 291 -11.83 16.24 -4.54
N LEU A 292 -10.99 17.10 -3.98
CA LEU A 292 -11.42 18.28 -3.23
C LEU A 292 -12.16 19.28 -4.13
N PHE A 293 -11.63 19.58 -5.31
CA PHE A 293 -12.31 20.45 -6.29
C PHE A 293 -13.64 19.86 -6.75
N HIS A 294 -13.67 18.57 -7.02
CA HIS A 294 -14.89 17.87 -7.43
C HIS A 294 -15.98 17.99 -6.35
N TYR A 295 -15.59 17.82 -5.07
CA TYR A 295 -16.52 18.05 -3.95
C TYR A 295 -17.02 19.50 -3.91
N LEU A 296 -16.13 20.50 -4.03
CA LEU A 296 -16.48 21.91 -3.98
C LEU A 296 -17.35 22.38 -5.16
N GLU A 297 -17.29 21.68 -6.29
CA GLU A 297 -18.16 21.92 -7.46
C GLU A 297 -19.55 21.31 -7.32
N GLY A 298 -19.82 20.59 -6.23
CA GLY A 298 -21.12 19.99 -5.97
C GLY A 298 -21.37 18.68 -6.71
N GLN A 299 -20.34 18.11 -7.35
CA GLN A 299 -20.38 16.78 -7.98
C GLN A 299 -20.00 15.69 -6.94
N GLY A 300 -20.49 15.84 -5.73
CA GLY A 300 -20.16 15.10 -4.54
C GLY A 300 -19.81 13.63 -4.74
N GLY A 301 -18.60 13.28 -4.35
CA GLY A 301 -18.15 11.94 -4.01
C GLY A 301 -18.06 10.96 -5.15
N ALA A 302 -16.85 10.64 -5.58
CA ALA A 302 -16.63 9.37 -6.24
C ALA A 302 -17.12 8.26 -5.30
N GLU A 303 -18.08 7.46 -5.73
CA GLU A 303 -18.51 6.26 -5.05
C GLU A 303 -17.29 5.39 -4.73
N ALA A 304 -17.09 5.07 -3.45
CA ALA A 304 -16.03 4.19 -2.99
C ALA A 304 -16.34 2.73 -3.35
#